data_d2dd735d991f27f3d9e18ac301b87e4c
#
_entry.id   d2dd735d991f27f3d9e18ac301b87e4c
#
_cell.length_a   1.000
_cell.length_b   1.000
_cell.length_c   1.000
_cell.angle_alpha   90.00
_cell.angle_beta   90.00
_cell.angle_gamma   90.00
#
_symmetry.space_group_name_H-M   'P 1'
#
loop_
_entity.id
_entity.type
_entity.pdbx_description
1 polymer ?
#
loop_
_entity_poly.entity_id
_entity_poly.type
_entity_poly.pdbx_seq_one_letter_code
_entity_poly.pdbx_strand_id
1 'polypeptide(L)'
;MNQRQQAIAKVPFVLLAARGIAGCASTSTKEVVATKEAPAAIGPYSQAIKFGNLLFLAGQISIDPKTNQLNTGSIEEQTKLVLENLKAVLAANGMTMDDVVSTTVFLKDLNEFGKMNAIYGSYFKDKPPARATVQVARLPRDVLVEISAIAAK
;
A
#
# COMPACT_ATOMS: atom_id res chain seq x y z
N MET A 1 -57.96 -54.84 -41.03
CA MET A 1 -56.51 -54.56 -41.31
C MET A 1 -56.28 -53.09 -40.92
N ASN A 2 -55.62 -52.88 -39.81
CA ASN A 2 -55.54 -51.54 -39.18
C ASN A 2 -54.06 -51.14 -39.06
N GLN A 3 -53.63 -50.19 -39.90
CA GLN A 3 -52.30 -49.68 -39.87
C GLN A 3 -52.27 -48.52 -38.82
N ARG A 4 -51.57 -48.72 -37.69
CA ARG A 4 -51.25 -47.67 -36.77
C ARG A 4 -49.96 -46.96 -37.21
N GLN A 5 -50.08 -45.75 -37.71
CA GLN A 5 -48.94 -44.88 -37.95
C GLN A 5 -48.40 -44.36 -36.59
N GLN A 6 -47.16 -44.71 -36.30
CA GLN A 6 -46.45 -44.14 -35.15
C GLN A 6 -45.85 -42.78 -35.54
N ALA A 7 -46.36 -41.73 -34.88
CA ALA A 7 -45.79 -40.39 -35.00
C ALA A 7 -44.51 -40.31 -34.20
N ILE A 8 -43.38 -40.13 -34.84
CA ILE A 8 -42.06 -39.86 -34.20
C ILE A 8 -42.01 -38.38 -33.86
N ALA A 9 -42.09 -38.04 -32.60
CA ALA A 9 -41.90 -36.69 -32.09
C ALA A 9 -40.42 -36.25 -32.26
N LYS A 10 -40.18 -35.24 -33.09
CA LYS A 10 -38.90 -34.60 -33.24
C LYS A 10 -38.64 -33.71 -32.01
N VAL A 11 -37.71 -34.10 -31.14
CA VAL A 11 -37.21 -33.27 -30.03
C VAL A 11 -36.24 -32.25 -30.63
N PRO A 12 -36.44 -30.93 -30.41
CA PRO A 12 -35.48 -29.94 -30.88
C PRO A 12 -34.21 -30.00 -30.06
N PHE A 13 -33.08 -30.18 -30.69
CA PHE A 13 -31.75 -30.14 -30.10
C PHE A 13 -31.42 -28.67 -29.76
N VAL A 14 -31.58 -28.29 -28.49
CA VAL A 14 -31.19 -26.97 -28.03
C VAL A 14 -29.66 -26.95 -27.87
N LEU A 15 -29.01 -26.28 -28.83
CA LEU A 15 -27.57 -26.03 -28.79
C LEU A 15 -27.27 -25.01 -27.68
N LEU A 16 -26.88 -25.48 -26.52
CA LEU A 16 -26.42 -24.65 -25.39
C LEU A 16 -25.04 -24.09 -25.73
N ALA A 17 -25.00 -22.85 -26.26
CA ALA A 17 -23.74 -22.15 -26.51
C ALA A 17 -23.08 -21.82 -25.15
N ALA A 18 -22.11 -22.63 -24.77
CA ALA A 18 -21.23 -22.31 -23.63
C ALA A 18 -20.42 -21.03 -23.95
N ARG A 19 -20.86 -19.89 -23.45
CA ARG A 19 -20.04 -18.67 -23.43
C ARG A 19 -18.87 -18.92 -22.51
N GLY A 20 -17.72 -19.23 -23.07
CA GLY A 20 -16.46 -19.26 -22.36
C GLY A 20 -16.19 -17.87 -21.80
N ILE A 21 -16.24 -17.71 -20.47
CA ILE A 21 -15.72 -16.55 -19.78
C ILE A 21 -14.20 -16.66 -19.90
N ALA A 22 -13.62 -16.02 -20.91
CA ALA A 22 -12.19 -15.77 -20.98
C ALA A 22 -11.85 -14.81 -19.84
N GLY A 23 -11.59 -15.34 -18.65
CA GLY A 23 -10.99 -14.58 -17.57
C GLY A 23 -9.62 -14.10 -18.05
N CYS A 24 -9.49 -12.80 -18.37
CA CYS A 24 -8.18 -12.18 -18.50
C CYS A 24 -7.47 -12.33 -17.15
N ALA A 25 -6.62 -13.34 -17.02
CA ALA A 25 -5.64 -13.40 -15.94
C ALA A 25 -4.66 -12.23 -16.17
N SER A 26 -4.93 -11.08 -15.53
CA SER A 26 -3.97 -9.98 -15.47
C SER A 26 -2.76 -10.49 -14.71
N THR A 27 -1.66 -10.76 -15.40
CA THR A 27 -0.38 -11.06 -14.76
C THR A 27 0.13 -9.79 -14.11
N SER A 28 -0.01 -9.70 -12.79
CA SER A 28 0.53 -8.57 -12.04
C SER A 28 2.07 -8.58 -12.16
N THR A 29 2.63 -7.50 -12.67
CA THR A 29 4.08 -7.30 -12.76
C THR A 29 4.54 -6.38 -11.64
N LYS A 30 5.79 -6.55 -11.21
CA LYS A 30 6.45 -5.68 -10.24
C LYS A 30 6.84 -4.37 -10.93
N GLU A 31 6.32 -3.24 -10.45
CA GLU A 31 6.63 -1.90 -10.94
C GLU A 31 7.30 -1.07 -9.84
N VAL A 32 8.38 -0.36 -10.19
CA VAL A 32 9.05 0.57 -9.27
C VAL A 32 8.32 1.90 -9.29
N VAL A 33 7.99 2.42 -8.10
CA VAL A 33 7.44 3.77 -7.91
C VAL A 33 8.48 4.61 -7.20
N ALA A 34 8.78 5.79 -7.74
CA ALA A 34 9.74 6.73 -7.17
C ALA A 34 9.31 8.18 -7.47
N THR A 35 9.70 9.10 -6.59
CA THR A 35 9.43 10.53 -6.72
C THR A 35 10.59 11.35 -6.15
N LYS A 36 10.74 12.58 -6.64
CA LYS A 36 11.68 13.57 -6.08
C LYS A 36 11.10 14.31 -4.87
N GLU A 37 9.78 14.19 -4.65
CA GLU A 37 9.06 14.82 -3.52
C GLU A 37 9.19 14.02 -2.21
N ALA A 38 9.88 12.87 -2.24
CA ALA A 38 10.29 12.10 -1.07
C ALA A 38 11.79 11.79 -1.15
N PRO A 39 12.46 11.51 -0.02
CA PRO A 39 13.88 11.19 -0.02
C PRO A 39 14.23 10.06 -0.98
N ALA A 40 15.29 10.21 -1.75
CA ALA A 40 15.80 9.15 -2.61
C ALA A 40 16.21 7.92 -1.77
N ALA A 41 16.10 6.74 -2.37
CA ALA A 41 16.61 5.52 -1.75
C ALA A 41 18.14 5.64 -1.52
N ILE A 42 18.56 5.42 -0.29
CA ILE A 42 19.98 5.52 0.13
C ILE A 42 20.71 4.16 0.12
N GLY A 43 20.09 3.14 -0.47
CA GLY A 43 20.61 1.77 -0.55
C GLY A 43 19.99 0.98 -1.70
N PRO A 44 20.20 -0.34 -1.77
CA PRO A 44 19.71 -1.19 -2.85
C PRO A 44 18.21 -1.55 -2.67
N TYR A 45 17.32 -0.54 -2.58
CA TYR A 45 15.88 -0.68 -2.46
C TYR A 45 15.15 0.40 -3.28
N SER A 46 13.85 0.24 -3.46
CA SER A 46 12.98 1.20 -4.13
C SER A 46 12.15 1.97 -3.08
N GLN A 47 11.80 3.23 -3.35
CA GLN A 47 10.89 4.00 -2.48
C GLN A 47 9.56 3.30 -2.31
N ALA A 48 9.01 2.70 -3.40
CA ALA A 48 7.88 1.79 -3.32
C ALA A 48 7.86 0.81 -4.49
N ILE A 49 7.14 -0.29 -4.30
CA ILE A 49 6.85 -1.30 -5.31
C ILE A 49 5.34 -1.43 -5.46
N LYS A 50 4.85 -1.25 -6.69
CA LYS A 50 3.49 -1.61 -7.06
C LYS A 50 3.44 -3.06 -7.54
N PHE A 51 2.42 -3.79 -7.08
CA PHE A 51 2.12 -5.14 -7.55
C PHE A 51 0.61 -5.36 -7.56
N GLY A 52 0.03 -5.42 -8.73
CA GLY A 52 -1.42 -5.42 -8.91
C GLY A 52 -2.04 -4.12 -8.39
N ASN A 53 -2.99 -4.25 -7.47
CA ASN A 53 -3.64 -3.12 -6.81
C ASN A 53 -2.96 -2.69 -5.49
N LEU A 54 -1.85 -3.33 -5.11
CA LEU A 54 -1.11 -3.05 -3.89
C LEU A 54 0.11 -2.17 -4.16
N LEU A 55 0.41 -1.27 -3.23
CA LEU A 55 1.63 -0.50 -3.17
C LEU A 55 2.33 -0.78 -1.85
N PHE A 56 3.56 -1.28 -1.94
CA PHE A 56 4.44 -1.54 -0.80
C PHE A 56 5.44 -0.39 -0.68
N LEU A 57 5.32 0.42 0.36
CA LEU A 57 6.19 1.57 0.61
C LEU A 57 7.32 1.17 1.55
N ALA A 58 8.55 1.51 1.16
CA ALA A 58 9.71 1.37 2.03
C ALA A 58 9.57 2.22 3.30
N GLY A 59 10.26 1.82 4.38
CA GLY A 59 10.35 2.62 5.59
C GLY A 59 10.88 4.02 5.29
N GLN A 60 10.16 5.02 5.74
CA GLN A 60 10.56 6.42 5.66
C GLN A 60 11.11 6.87 7.01
N ILE A 61 12.20 7.61 6.96
CA ILE A 61 12.78 8.31 8.11
C ILE A 61 12.72 9.82 7.88
N SER A 62 13.07 10.61 8.90
CA SER A 62 12.93 12.07 8.90
C SER A 62 13.98 12.81 8.06
N ILE A 63 14.09 12.48 6.77
CA ILE A 63 14.94 13.20 5.79
C ILE A 63 14.06 14.20 5.03
N ASP A 64 14.50 15.45 4.92
CA ASP A 64 13.89 16.47 4.09
C ASP A 64 14.27 16.19 2.61
N PRO A 65 13.30 15.94 1.70
CA PRO A 65 13.60 15.62 0.31
C PRO A 65 14.22 16.79 -0.47
N LYS A 66 14.04 18.03 -0.04
CA LYS A 66 14.56 19.23 -0.73
C LYS A 66 16.03 19.47 -0.41
N THR A 67 16.42 19.25 0.84
CA THR A 67 17.79 19.53 1.31
C THR A 67 18.62 18.27 1.45
N ASN A 68 17.99 17.09 1.46
CA ASN A 68 18.57 15.78 1.79
C ASN A 68 19.20 15.75 3.21
N GLN A 69 18.78 16.65 4.08
CA GLN A 69 19.23 16.73 5.45
C GLN A 69 18.31 15.96 6.38
N LEU A 70 18.90 15.37 7.42
CA LEU A 70 18.16 14.70 8.48
C LEU A 70 17.52 15.75 9.40
N ASN A 71 16.22 15.64 9.65
CA ASN A 71 15.58 16.35 10.74
C ASN A 71 15.89 15.62 12.06
N THR A 72 16.60 16.29 12.95
CA THR A 72 17.01 15.78 14.28
C THR A 72 16.16 16.38 15.40
N GLY A 73 15.06 17.01 15.07
CA GLY A 73 14.12 17.60 16.03
C GLY A 73 13.34 16.58 16.85
N SER A 74 12.25 17.03 17.45
CA SER A 74 11.39 16.22 18.31
C SER A 74 10.75 15.04 17.57
N ILE A 75 10.20 14.07 18.33
CA ILE A 75 9.46 12.93 17.76
C ILE A 75 8.27 13.41 16.93
N GLU A 76 7.60 14.49 17.34
CA GLU A 76 6.48 15.09 16.62
C GLU A 76 6.92 15.61 15.24
N GLU A 77 8.02 16.36 15.19
CA GLU A 77 8.57 16.91 13.94
C GLU A 77 9.04 15.80 13.01
N GLN A 78 9.73 14.79 13.55
CA GLN A 78 10.19 13.64 12.77
C GLN A 78 9.01 12.81 12.25
N THR A 79 7.99 12.54 13.08
CA THR A 79 6.79 11.80 12.66
C THR A 79 6.04 12.53 11.55
N LYS A 80 5.89 13.85 11.68
CA LYS A 80 5.26 14.66 10.65
C LYS A 80 5.99 14.53 9.31
N LEU A 81 7.31 14.72 9.31
CA LEU A 81 8.11 14.64 8.06
C LEU A 81 8.06 13.24 7.44
N VAL A 82 8.13 12.19 8.24
CA VAL A 82 7.99 10.80 7.78
C VAL A 82 6.65 10.57 7.10
N LEU A 83 5.54 11.06 7.68
CA LEU A 83 4.20 10.91 7.09
C LEU A 83 4.02 11.74 5.82
N GLU A 84 4.61 12.94 5.73
CA GLU A 84 4.65 13.72 4.48
C GLU A 84 5.46 13.00 3.39
N ASN A 85 6.58 12.36 3.73
CA ASN A 85 7.36 11.56 2.79
C ASN A 85 6.54 10.36 2.27
N LEU A 86 5.84 9.62 3.14
CA LEU A 86 4.93 8.54 2.73
C LEU A 86 3.83 9.05 1.80
N LYS A 87 3.22 10.18 2.15
CA LYS A 87 2.17 10.83 1.33
C LYS A 87 2.67 11.20 -0.06
N ALA A 88 3.90 11.69 -0.18
CA ALA A 88 4.52 12.01 -1.47
C ALA A 88 4.74 10.76 -2.34
N VAL A 89 5.18 9.65 -1.74
CA VAL A 89 5.34 8.36 -2.45
C VAL A 89 3.99 7.80 -2.89
N LEU A 90 2.94 7.87 -2.04
CA LEU A 90 1.58 7.48 -2.39
C LEU A 90 1.06 8.30 -3.60
N ALA A 91 1.23 9.62 -3.55
CA ALA A 91 0.79 10.53 -4.61
C ALA A 91 1.46 10.22 -5.96
N ALA A 92 2.72 9.78 -5.98
CA ALA A 92 3.42 9.37 -7.19
C ALA A 92 2.76 8.15 -7.89
N ASN A 93 1.95 7.38 -7.16
CA ASN A 93 1.14 6.27 -7.71
C ASN A 93 -0.36 6.60 -7.77
N GLY A 94 -0.76 7.88 -7.65
CA GLY A 94 -2.16 8.29 -7.68
C GLY A 94 -2.97 7.83 -6.47
N MET A 95 -2.30 7.53 -5.34
CA MET A 95 -2.89 7.12 -4.08
C MET A 95 -2.82 8.23 -3.03
N THR A 96 -3.58 8.09 -1.96
CA THR A 96 -3.65 9.01 -0.82
C THR A 96 -3.43 8.28 0.50
N MET A 97 -3.41 8.99 1.61
CA MET A 97 -3.35 8.38 2.94
C MET A 97 -4.59 7.50 3.24
N ASP A 98 -5.73 7.77 2.62
CA ASP A 98 -6.95 6.97 2.78
C ASP A 98 -6.86 5.59 2.12
N ASP A 99 -5.94 5.41 1.16
CA ASP A 99 -5.68 4.14 0.50
C ASP A 99 -4.73 3.24 1.33
N VAL A 100 -4.15 3.74 2.44
CA VAL A 100 -3.26 2.97 3.30
C VAL A 100 -4.06 1.96 4.12
N VAL A 101 -3.71 0.68 3.99
CA VAL A 101 -4.39 -0.43 4.70
C VAL A 101 -3.59 -0.97 5.87
N SER A 102 -2.27 -0.77 5.86
CA SER A 102 -1.40 -1.23 6.95
C SER A 102 -0.17 -0.33 7.10
N THR A 103 0.26 -0.13 8.35
CA THR A 103 1.53 0.53 8.67
C THR A 103 2.30 -0.25 9.73
N THR A 104 3.63 -0.16 9.66
CA THR A 104 4.51 -0.60 10.74
C THR A 104 5.31 0.62 11.20
N VAL A 105 5.23 0.92 12.49
CA VAL A 105 5.91 2.03 13.15
C VAL A 105 7.02 1.47 14.03
N PHE A 106 8.24 1.89 13.77
CA PHE A 106 9.42 1.56 14.56
C PHE A 106 9.83 2.80 15.36
N LEU A 107 9.92 2.69 16.68
CA LEU A 107 10.31 3.77 17.57
C LEU A 107 11.68 3.47 18.21
N LYS A 108 12.47 4.51 18.39
CA LYS A 108 13.69 4.44 19.18
C LYS A 108 13.39 4.28 20.68
N ASP A 109 12.30 4.91 21.14
CA ASP A 109 11.82 4.85 22.52
C ASP A 109 10.28 4.79 22.55
N LEU A 110 9.72 3.74 23.13
CA LEU A 110 8.29 3.56 23.22
C LEU A 110 7.62 4.53 24.22
N ASN A 111 8.38 5.18 25.09
CA ASN A 111 7.87 6.27 25.93
C ASN A 111 7.40 7.49 25.11
N GLU A 112 7.89 7.65 23.87
CA GLU A 112 7.48 8.70 22.92
C GLU A 112 6.18 8.34 22.15
N PHE A 113 5.60 7.14 22.40
CA PHE A 113 4.41 6.64 21.67
C PHE A 113 3.27 7.66 21.68
N GLY A 114 2.96 8.28 22.82
CA GLY A 114 1.85 9.23 22.94
C GLY A 114 2.00 10.45 22.03
N LYS A 115 3.19 11.02 21.96
CA LYS A 115 3.51 12.18 21.12
C LYS A 115 3.49 11.82 19.63
N MET A 116 4.14 10.70 19.27
CA MET A 116 4.10 10.16 17.92
C MET A 116 2.64 9.91 17.48
N ASN A 117 1.84 9.27 18.35
CA ASN A 117 0.47 8.89 18.05
C ASN A 117 -0.46 10.10 17.84
N ALA A 118 -0.23 11.21 18.51
CA ALA A 118 -0.98 12.46 18.31
C ALA A 118 -0.79 13.00 16.89
N ILE A 119 0.44 12.99 16.37
CA ILE A 119 0.74 13.39 14.99
C ILE A 119 0.19 12.37 13.99
N TYR A 120 0.43 11.08 14.23
CA TYR A 120 -0.05 9.99 13.36
C TYR A 120 -1.58 10.05 13.18
N GLY A 121 -2.34 10.23 14.26
CA GLY A 121 -3.80 10.32 14.24
C GLY A 121 -4.33 11.50 13.41
N SER A 122 -3.56 12.56 13.22
CA SER A 122 -3.97 13.69 12.38
C SER A 122 -3.98 13.37 10.88
N TYR A 123 -3.25 12.33 10.45
CA TYR A 123 -3.20 11.86 9.06
C TYR A 123 -4.23 10.77 8.75
N PHE A 124 -4.71 10.03 9.76
CA PHE A 124 -5.65 8.91 9.62
C PHE A 124 -6.90 9.14 10.48
N LYS A 125 -7.73 10.10 10.06
CA LYS A 125 -8.93 10.52 10.81
C LYS A 125 -10.07 9.53 10.70
N ASP A 126 -10.37 9.14 9.44
CA ASP A 126 -11.45 8.22 9.11
C ASP A 126 -10.84 6.88 8.68
N LYS A 127 -11.30 5.76 9.24
CA LYS A 127 -10.83 4.40 8.90
C LYS A 127 -9.29 4.24 8.97
N PRO A 128 -8.68 4.42 10.16
CA PRO A 128 -7.24 4.26 10.30
C PRO A 128 -6.78 2.86 9.86
N PRO A 129 -5.58 2.73 9.26
CA PRO A 129 -5.04 1.45 8.83
C PRO A 129 -4.74 0.52 10.01
N ALA A 130 -4.67 -0.79 9.75
CA ALA A 130 -4.06 -1.71 10.70
C ALA A 130 -2.62 -1.27 11.00
N ARG A 131 -2.19 -1.35 12.27
CA ARG A 131 -0.87 -0.87 12.67
C ARG A 131 -0.21 -1.80 13.68
N ALA A 132 1.09 -2.05 13.49
CA ALA A 132 1.99 -2.51 14.54
C ALA A 132 2.92 -1.36 14.95
N THR A 133 3.17 -1.19 16.26
CA THR A 133 4.15 -0.22 16.76
C THR A 133 5.05 -0.92 17.76
N VAL A 134 6.36 -0.83 17.53
CA VAL A 134 7.38 -1.51 18.33
C VAL A 134 8.56 -0.58 18.62
N GLN A 135 9.21 -0.78 19.75
CA GLN A 135 10.54 -0.24 20.00
C GLN A 135 11.59 -1.16 19.39
N VAL A 136 12.62 -0.58 18.78
CA VAL A 136 13.72 -1.32 18.16
C VAL A 136 15.04 -0.99 18.80
N ALA A 137 16.02 -1.86 18.65
CA ALA A 137 17.36 -1.65 19.22
C ALA A 137 18.05 -0.41 18.65
N ARG A 138 17.86 -0.11 17.35
CA ARG A 138 18.41 1.06 16.66
C ARG A 138 17.68 1.30 15.35
N LEU A 139 17.53 2.56 14.97
CA LEU A 139 17.02 3.00 13.67
C LEU A 139 18.15 3.53 12.77
N PRO A 140 17.99 3.50 11.44
CA PRO A 140 18.96 4.09 10.53
C PRO A 140 19.21 5.56 10.88
N ARG A 141 20.49 5.97 10.86
CA ARG A 141 20.90 7.36 11.17
C ARG A 141 20.46 7.86 12.55
N ASP A 142 20.15 6.96 13.48
CA ASP A 142 19.74 7.25 14.86
C ASP A 142 18.48 8.13 14.99
N VAL A 143 17.59 8.11 13.99
CA VAL A 143 16.30 8.79 14.05
C VAL A 143 15.42 8.26 15.17
N LEU A 144 14.36 9.01 15.53
CA LEU A 144 13.43 8.63 16.60
C LEU A 144 12.29 7.72 16.11
N VAL A 145 11.98 7.78 14.81
CA VAL A 145 10.87 7.04 14.21
C VAL A 145 11.17 6.66 12.76
N GLU A 146 10.69 5.48 12.36
CA GLU A 146 10.59 5.02 10.98
C GLU A 146 9.19 4.45 10.77
N ILE A 147 8.58 4.69 9.61
CA ILE A 147 7.25 4.13 9.27
C ILE A 147 7.28 3.56 7.86
N SER A 148 6.86 2.30 7.72
CA SER A 148 6.54 1.68 6.43
C SER A 148 5.04 1.52 6.28
N ALA A 149 4.57 1.36 5.03
CA ALA A 149 3.14 1.25 4.75
C ALA A 149 2.85 0.28 3.59
N ILE A 150 1.62 -0.24 3.59
CA ILE A 150 1.00 -0.93 2.45
C ILE A 150 -0.28 -0.19 2.13
N ALA A 151 -0.49 0.16 0.87
CA ALA A 151 -1.70 0.77 0.36
C ALA A 151 -2.36 -0.13 -0.70
N ALA A 152 -3.68 0.02 -0.87
CA ALA A 152 -4.48 -0.73 -1.84
C ALA A 152 -5.50 0.19 -2.54
N LYS A 153 -5.65 0.05 -3.87
CA LYS A 153 -6.62 0.81 -4.66
C LYS A 153 -7.20 -0.01 -5.81
#